data_1c86f0ac6942bda8d3f838eca916db95
#
_entry.id   1c86f0ac6942bda8d3f838eca916db95
#
_cell.length_a   1.000
_cell.length_b   1.000
_cell.length_c   1.000
_cell.angle_alpha   90.00
_cell.angle_beta   90.00
_cell.angle_gamma   90.00
#
_symmetry.space_group_name_H-M   'P 1'
#
loop_
_entity.id
_entity.type
_entity.pdbx_description
1 polymer ?
#
loop_
_entity_poly.entity_id
_entity_poly.type
_entity_poly.pdbx_seq_one_letter_code
_entity_poly.pdbx_strand_id
1 'polypeptide(L)'
;MTGTRVLAVLFAAAAVLIGVELAKGAAHAGEVHLADPCKPRAFAGDAIQRVVLSGVDGAACRLHISREQLVLSVGASSPFHTHWTKKQIEVALRAGLLRAVDDAERRGDLPPLLAGPIRKLIETAPIDKLVSGGVSLGDLLSP
;
A
#
# COMPACT_ATOMS: atom_id res chain seq x y z
N MET A 1 -40.83 -4.63 -34.60
CA MET A 1 -41.18 -4.35 -33.18
C MET A 1 -40.59 -5.34 -32.16
N THR A 2 -39.87 -6.37 -32.56
CA THR A 2 -39.26 -7.38 -31.67
C THR A 2 -37.92 -6.94 -31.04
N GLY A 3 -37.10 -6.17 -31.75
CA GLY A 3 -35.77 -5.77 -31.27
C GLY A 3 -35.78 -4.85 -30.03
N THR A 4 -36.71 -3.92 -29.97
CA THR A 4 -36.83 -2.97 -28.84
C THR A 4 -37.21 -3.67 -27.52
N ARG A 5 -38.04 -4.71 -27.61
CA ARG A 5 -38.44 -5.50 -26.43
C ARG A 5 -37.31 -6.37 -25.91
N VAL A 6 -36.50 -6.95 -26.79
CA VAL A 6 -35.31 -7.73 -26.40
C VAL A 6 -34.29 -6.82 -25.73
N LEU A 7 -34.06 -5.62 -26.27
CA LEU A 7 -33.13 -4.65 -25.69
C LEU A 7 -33.56 -4.19 -24.27
N ALA A 8 -34.86 -3.93 -24.11
CA ALA A 8 -35.43 -3.54 -22.81
C ALA A 8 -35.27 -4.66 -21.75
N VAL A 9 -35.48 -5.92 -22.14
CA VAL A 9 -35.29 -7.07 -21.24
C VAL A 9 -33.79 -7.23 -20.83
N LEU A 10 -32.86 -7.05 -21.78
CA LEU A 10 -31.43 -7.12 -21.49
C LEU A 10 -30.98 -5.99 -20.53
N PHE A 11 -31.48 -4.77 -20.74
CA PHE A 11 -31.23 -3.65 -19.84
C PHE A 11 -31.76 -3.89 -18.42
N ALA A 12 -32.98 -4.42 -18.31
CA ALA A 12 -33.60 -4.76 -17.04
C ALA A 12 -32.81 -5.85 -16.31
N ALA A 13 -32.38 -6.90 -17.02
CA ALA A 13 -31.56 -7.96 -16.46
C ALA A 13 -30.18 -7.44 -15.97
N ALA A 14 -29.52 -6.59 -16.76
CA ALA A 14 -28.26 -5.98 -16.37
C ALA A 14 -28.41 -5.08 -15.13
N ALA A 15 -29.48 -4.28 -15.06
CA ALA A 15 -29.74 -3.43 -13.88
C ALA A 15 -30.00 -4.24 -12.61
N VAL A 16 -30.69 -5.37 -12.72
CA VAL A 16 -30.91 -6.29 -11.59
C VAL A 16 -29.61 -6.92 -11.13
N LEU A 17 -28.77 -7.38 -12.06
CA LEU A 17 -27.46 -7.96 -11.70
C LEU A 17 -26.55 -6.95 -11.00
N ILE A 18 -26.46 -5.72 -11.52
CA ILE A 18 -25.68 -4.65 -10.89
C ILE A 18 -26.25 -4.32 -9.51
N GLY A 19 -27.57 -4.25 -9.37
CA GLY A 19 -28.23 -4.00 -8.09
C GLY A 19 -27.96 -5.09 -7.05
N VAL A 20 -27.92 -6.36 -7.44
CA VAL A 20 -27.59 -7.49 -6.56
C VAL A 20 -26.12 -7.43 -6.12
N GLU A 21 -25.20 -7.13 -7.03
CA GLU A 21 -23.78 -7.01 -6.69
C GLU A 21 -23.51 -5.81 -5.77
N LEU A 22 -24.16 -4.67 -6.01
CA LEU A 22 -24.06 -3.51 -5.11
C LEU A 22 -24.64 -3.79 -3.73
N ALA A 23 -25.78 -4.50 -3.66
CA ALA A 23 -26.39 -4.89 -2.38
C ALA A 23 -25.52 -5.88 -1.60
N LYS A 24 -24.90 -6.86 -2.27
CA LYS A 24 -23.92 -7.76 -1.65
C LYS A 24 -22.69 -7.00 -1.17
N GLY A 25 -22.14 -6.09 -1.99
CA GLY A 25 -21.02 -5.23 -1.60
C GLY A 25 -21.33 -4.36 -0.38
N ALA A 26 -22.52 -3.76 -0.34
CA ALA A 26 -22.97 -2.94 0.80
C ALA A 26 -23.19 -3.77 2.07
N ALA A 27 -23.71 -4.99 1.96
CA ALA A 27 -23.89 -5.89 3.11
C ALA A 27 -22.55 -6.33 3.73
N HIS A 28 -21.49 -6.45 2.91
CA HIS A 28 -20.15 -6.79 3.40
C HIS A 28 -19.32 -5.57 3.83
N ALA A 29 -19.70 -4.37 3.41
CA ALA A 29 -19.00 -3.13 3.80
C ALA A 29 -19.04 -2.82 5.30
N GLY A 30 -20.04 -3.34 6.02
CA GLY A 30 -20.14 -3.21 7.49
C GLY A 30 -19.18 -4.09 8.29
N GLU A 31 -18.54 -5.09 7.64
CA GLU A 31 -17.62 -6.03 8.29
C GLU A 31 -16.15 -5.84 7.88
N VAL A 32 -15.83 -4.81 7.11
CA VAL A 32 -14.44 -4.51 6.76
C VAL A 32 -13.71 -3.99 8.02
N HIS A 33 -13.24 -4.92 8.83
CA HIS A 33 -12.28 -4.61 9.88
C HIS A 33 -10.97 -4.21 9.21
N LEU A 34 -10.73 -2.92 9.12
CA LEU A 34 -9.43 -2.40 8.68
C LEU A 34 -8.39 -2.89 9.70
N ALA A 35 -7.50 -3.72 9.22
CA ALA A 35 -6.52 -4.30 10.10
C ALA A 35 -5.51 -3.24 10.54
N ASP A 36 -5.18 -3.24 11.83
CA ASP A 36 -4.21 -2.34 12.43
C ASP A 36 -2.83 -2.52 11.75
N PRO A 37 -2.31 -1.52 11.03
CA PRO A 37 -1.03 -1.64 10.33
C PRO A 37 0.16 -1.71 11.28
N CYS A 38 0.00 -1.37 12.56
CA CYS A 38 1.06 -1.45 13.55
C CYS A 38 1.28 -2.87 14.09
N LYS A 39 0.29 -3.75 13.92
CA LYS A 39 0.42 -5.14 14.37
C LYS A 39 1.19 -6.01 13.38
N PRO A 40 2.06 -6.92 13.86
CA PRO A 40 2.70 -7.91 12.99
C PRO A 40 1.66 -8.77 12.28
N ARG A 41 1.91 -9.06 11.01
CA ARG A 41 0.98 -9.79 10.14
C ARG A 41 1.71 -10.77 9.25
N ALA A 42 1.12 -11.93 9.02
CA ALA A 42 1.54 -12.81 7.95
C ALA A 42 0.88 -12.37 6.64
N PHE A 43 1.68 -12.15 5.62
CA PHE A 43 1.21 -11.86 4.26
C PHE A 43 1.33 -13.11 3.40
N ALA A 44 0.27 -13.41 2.65
CA ALA A 44 0.32 -14.39 1.57
C ALA A 44 1.04 -13.79 0.35
N GLY A 45 1.57 -14.65 -0.52
CA GLY A 45 2.24 -14.22 -1.74
C GLY A 45 3.74 -14.51 -1.75
N ASP A 46 4.42 -14.06 -2.80
CA ASP A 46 5.86 -14.20 -2.94
C ASP A 46 6.65 -13.27 -2.00
N ALA A 47 7.98 -13.45 -1.95
CA ALA A 47 8.85 -12.69 -1.06
C ALA A 47 8.76 -11.17 -1.31
N ILE A 48 8.65 -10.75 -2.58
CA ILE A 48 8.57 -9.33 -2.96
C ILE A 48 7.26 -8.73 -2.48
N GLN A 49 6.13 -9.41 -2.71
CA GLN A 49 4.81 -8.97 -2.25
C GLN A 49 4.79 -8.82 -0.73
N ARG A 50 5.33 -9.79 0.01
CA ARG A 50 5.42 -9.73 1.47
C ARG A 50 6.25 -8.55 1.96
N VAL A 51 7.39 -8.28 1.32
CA VAL A 51 8.27 -7.14 1.66
C VAL A 51 7.57 -5.81 1.40
N VAL A 52 6.92 -5.66 0.23
CA VAL A 52 6.18 -4.45 -0.12
C VAL A 52 5.04 -4.20 0.86
N LEU A 53 4.21 -5.20 1.15
CA LEU A 53 3.07 -5.07 2.07
C LEU A 53 3.53 -4.74 3.50
N SER A 54 4.64 -5.33 3.96
CA SER A 54 5.26 -5.01 5.24
C SER A 54 5.73 -3.55 5.29
N GLY A 55 6.33 -3.06 4.22
CA GLY A 55 6.77 -1.68 4.09
C GLY A 55 5.60 -0.69 4.13
N VAL A 56 4.52 -1.01 3.40
CA VAL A 56 3.30 -0.20 3.39
C VAL A 56 2.65 -0.15 4.78
N ASP A 57 2.57 -1.29 5.48
CA ASP A 57 2.08 -1.32 6.86
C ASP A 57 2.97 -0.50 7.81
N GLY A 58 4.29 -0.56 7.66
CA GLY A 58 5.21 0.24 8.47
C GLY A 58 5.05 1.74 8.26
N ALA A 59 4.89 2.17 7.02
CA ALA A 59 4.63 3.57 6.68
C ALA A 59 3.26 4.04 7.18
N ALA A 60 2.21 3.24 6.98
CA ALA A 60 0.86 3.53 7.44
C ALA A 60 0.77 3.63 8.97
N CYS A 61 1.44 2.69 9.68
CA CYS A 61 1.56 2.74 11.14
C CYS A 61 2.23 4.04 11.60
N ARG A 62 3.29 4.48 10.94
CA ARG A 62 4.01 5.71 11.31
C ARG A 62 3.17 6.97 11.09
N LEU A 63 2.27 6.95 10.12
CA LEU A 63 1.35 8.05 9.81
C LEU A 63 0.03 7.97 10.61
N HIS A 64 -0.17 6.92 11.40
CA HIS A 64 -1.41 6.66 12.16
C HIS A 64 -2.66 6.58 11.26
N ILE A 65 -2.53 5.95 10.09
CA ILE A 65 -3.61 5.73 9.13
C ILE A 65 -3.68 4.25 8.75
N SER A 66 -4.77 3.83 8.11
CA SER A 66 -4.84 2.49 7.55
C SER A 66 -3.98 2.36 6.29
N ARG A 67 -3.61 1.14 5.92
CA ARG A 67 -2.92 0.85 4.65
C ARG A 67 -3.71 1.34 3.45
N GLU A 68 -5.01 1.11 3.47
CA GLU A 68 -5.95 1.49 2.43
C GLU A 68 -5.98 3.01 2.25
N GLN A 69 -6.02 3.76 3.36
CA GLN A 69 -5.93 5.22 3.34
C GLN A 69 -4.58 5.69 2.78
N LEU A 70 -3.47 5.03 3.13
CA LEU A 70 -2.17 5.36 2.56
C LEU A 70 -2.15 5.17 1.05
N VAL A 71 -2.60 4.01 0.56
CA VAL A 71 -2.63 3.71 -0.88
C VAL A 71 -3.54 4.69 -1.63
N LEU A 72 -4.72 4.98 -1.09
CA LEU A 72 -5.65 5.95 -1.68
C LEU A 72 -5.08 7.37 -1.68
N SER A 73 -4.31 7.76 -0.66
CA SER A 73 -3.72 9.11 -0.56
C SER A 73 -2.57 9.36 -1.55
N VAL A 74 -1.93 8.32 -2.06
CA VAL A 74 -0.82 8.43 -3.03
C VAL A 74 -1.33 8.63 -4.47
N GLY A 75 -2.57 8.25 -4.78
CA GLY A 75 -3.15 8.41 -6.11
C GLY A 75 -3.41 9.87 -6.46
N ALA A 76 -2.84 10.35 -7.59
CA ALA A 76 -2.93 11.75 -8.04
C ALA A 76 -4.37 12.27 -8.25
N SER A 77 -5.35 11.37 -8.42
CA SER A 77 -6.77 11.69 -8.65
C SER A 77 -7.67 11.33 -7.47
N SER A 78 -7.07 11.02 -6.31
CA SER A 78 -7.85 10.58 -5.16
C SER A 78 -8.57 11.75 -4.48
N PRO A 79 -9.88 11.65 -4.19
CA PRO A 79 -10.58 12.62 -3.35
C PRO A 79 -10.08 12.60 -1.88
N PHE A 80 -9.26 11.62 -1.52
CA PHE A 80 -8.66 11.45 -0.18
C PHE A 80 -7.25 12.02 -0.09
N HIS A 81 -6.92 13.05 -0.89
CA HIS A 81 -5.63 13.71 -0.79
C HIS A 81 -5.38 14.25 0.62
N THR A 82 -4.52 13.57 1.34
CA THR A 82 -3.94 14.10 2.57
C THR A 82 -2.62 14.77 2.22
N HIS A 83 -2.50 16.06 2.52
CA HIS A 83 -1.27 16.79 2.28
C HIS A 83 -0.24 16.45 3.36
N TRP A 84 0.58 15.44 3.09
CA TRP A 84 1.72 15.10 3.95
C TRP A 84 2.86 16.09 3.70
N THR A 85 3.49 16.54 4.76
CA THR A 85 4.75 17.29 4.64
C THR A 85 5.86 16.36 4.15
N LYS A 86 6.86 16.92 3.46
CA LYS A 86 8.05 16.14 3.04
C LYS A 86 8.67 15.36 4.20
N LYS A 87 8.75 15.99 5.38
CA LYS A 87 9.28 15.35 6.59
C LYS A 87 8.45 14.16 7.04
N GLN A 88 7.12 14.25 6.99
CA GLN A 88 6.24 13.13 7.33
C GLN A 88 6.41 11.96 6.36
N ILE A 89 6.51 12.25 5.06
CA ILE A 89 6.76 11.24 4.03
C ILE A 89 8.12 10.57 4.24
N GLU A 90 9.18 11.34 4.48
CA GLU A 90 10.52 10.82 4.76
C GLU A 90 10.51 9.84 5.95
N VAL A 91 9.93 10.27 7.07
CA VAL A 91 9.88 9.47 8.30
C VAL A 91 9.03 8.21 8.10
N ALA A 92 7.90 8.32 7.40
CA ALA A 92 7.04 7.18 7.10
C ALA A 92 7.71 6.17 6.16
N LEU A 93 8.39 6.65 5.11
CA LEU A 93 9.10 5.80 4.17
C LEU A 93 10.25 5.06 4.87
N ARG A 94 11.04 5.76 5.70
CA ARG A 94 12.11 5.14 6.50
C ARG A 94 11.57 4.07 7.43
N ALA A 95 10.49 4.35 8.16
CA ALA A 95 9.83 3.38 9.04
C ALA A 95 9.31 2.17 8.27
N GLY A 96 8.71 2.38 7.10
CA GLY A 96 8.26 1.31 6.22
C GLY A 96 9.39 0.41 5.76
N LEU A 97 10.48 1.00 5.27
CA LEU A 97 11.65 0.24 4.81
C LEU A 97 12.29 -0.57 5.93
N LEU A 98 12.48 0.01 7.12
CA LEU A 98 13.04 -0.70 8.27
C LEU A 98 12.16 -1.87 8.67
N ARG A 99 10.83 -1.67 8.75
CA ARG A 99 9.90 -2.75 9.07
C ARG A 99 9.93 -3.86 8.01
N ALA A 100 10.02 -3.51 6.73
CA ALA A 100 10.12 -4.48 5.65
C ALA A 100 11.35 -5.39 5.80
N VAL A 101 12.50 -4.81 6.17
CA VAL A 101 13.74 -5.56 6.46
C VAL A 101 13.59 -6.46 7.68
N ASP A 102 13.03 -5.93 8.78
CA ASP A 102 12.83 -6.71 10.01
C ASP A 102 11.87 -7.88 9.81
N ASP A 103 10.80 -7.66 9.06
CA ASP A 103 9.83 -8.71 8.75
C ASP A 103 10.41 -9.75 7.78
N ALA A 104 11.20 -9.32 6.79
CA ALA A 104 11.88 -10.22 5.85
C ALA A 104 12.92 -11.10 6.57
N GLU A 105 13.70 -10.53 7.49
CA GLU A 105 14.64 -11.30 8.30
C GLU A 105 13.93 -12.31 9.19
N ARG A 106 12.87 -11.90 9.90
CA ARG A 106 12.11 -12.81 10.77
C ARG A 106 11.46 -13.97 10.01
N ARG A 107 11.06 -13.75 8.75
CA ARG A 107 10.50 -14.80 7.89
C ARG A 107 11.56 -15.69 7.23
N GLY A 108 12.83 -15.30 7.28
CA GLY A 108 13.90 -15.98 6.55
C GLY A 108 13.97 -15.62 5.06
N ASP A 109 13.21 -14.62 4.60
CA ASP A 109 13.27 -14.09 3.24
C ASP A 109 14.58 -13.32 3.01
N LEU A 110 15.20 -12.80 4.10
CA LEU A 110 16.47 -12.05 4.08
C LEU A 110 17.46 -12.69 5.07
N PRO A 111 18.67 -13.08 4.62
CA PRO A 111 19.71 -13.60 5.52
C PRO A 111 20.11 -12.54 6.57
N PRO A 112 20.31 -12.93 7.85
CA PRO A 112 20.69 -12.00 8.93
C PRO A 112 21.95 -11.20 8.63
N LEU A 113 22.90 -11.80 7.91
CA LEU A 113 24.14 -11.14 7.50
C LEU A 113 23.91 -9.89 6.65
N LEU A 114 22.83 -9.86 5.86
CA LEU A 114 22.49 -8.73 4.99
C LEU A 114 21.55 -7.73 5.68
N ALA A 115 20.77 -8.16 6.66
CA ALA A 115 19.79 -7.31 7.33
C ALA A 115 20.42 -6.10 8.01
N GLY A 116 21.54 -6.30 8.73
CA GLY A 116 22.28 -5.23 9.40
C GLY A 116 22.79 -4.13 8.46
N PRO A 117 23.58 -4.46 7.43
CA PRO A 117 24.02 -3.50 6.42
C PRO A 117 22.86 -2.75 5.73
N ILE A 118 21.77 -3.45 5.40
CA ILE A 118 20.60 -2.82 4.75
C ILE A 118 19.91 -1.83 5.70
N ARG A 119 19.73 -2.17 6.99
CA ARG A 119 19.19 -1.22 7.99
C ARG A 119 20.04 0.04 8.06
N LYS A 120 21.36 -0.12 8.17
CA LYS A 120 22.29 1.02 8.22
C LYS A 120 22.20 1.87 6.97
N LEU A 121 22.07 1.26 5.78
CA LEU A 121 21.87 1.98 4.54
C LEU A 121 20.57 2.79 4.57
N ILE A 122 19.46 2.20 5.03
CA ILE A 122 18.16 2.89 5.12
C ILE A 122 18.24 4.06 6.12
N GLU A 123 18.91 3.89 7.25
CA GLU A 123 19.07 4.92 8.28
C GLU A 123 19.88 6.12 7.78
N THR A 124 20.92 5.87 6.97
CA THR A 124 21.84 6.90 6.47
C THR A 124 21.43 7.45 5.10
N ALA A 125 20.53 6.77 4.37
CA ALA A 125 20.11 7.19 3.04
C ALA A 125 19.48 8.60 3.05
N PRO A 126 19.80 9.46 2.07
CA PRO A 126 19.20 10.78 1.93
C PRO A 126 17.80 10.69 1.32
N ILE A 127 16.85 10.14 2.10
CA ILE A 127 15.46 9.91 1.65
C ILE A 127 14.76 11.22 1.30
N ASP A 128 15.15 12.33 1.91
CA ASP A 128 14.70 13.68 1.57
C ASP A 128 14.91 14.02 0.09
N LYS A 129 16.05 13.62 -0.49
CA LYS A 129 16.35 13.79 -1.91
C LYS A 129 15.46 12.91 -2.78
N LEU A 130 15.22 11.65 -2.39
CA LEU A 130 14.29 10.74 -3.09
C LEU A 130 12.88 11.31 -3.15
N VAL A 131 12.36 11.81 -2.04
CA VAL A 131 11.03 12.42 -1.94
C VAL A 131 10.93 13.72 -2.73
N SER A 132 12.03 14.41 -2.93
CA SER A 132 12.09 15.66 -3.71
C SER A 132 12.22 15.46 -5.21
N GLY A 133 12.28 14.21 -5.69
CA GLY A 133 12.38 13.89 -7.13
C GLY A 133 13.76 14.17 -7.75
N GLY A 134 14.80 14.32 -6.94
CA GLY A 134 16.13 14.77 -7.35
C GLY A 134 17.26 13.75 -7.26
N VAL A 135 16.98 12.43 -7.22
CA VAL A 135 18.06 11.43 -7.13
C VAL A 135 18.14 10.61 -8.40
N SER A 136 19.29 10.67 -9.06
CA SER A 136 19.66 9.66 -10.06
C SER A 136 20.23 8.43 -9.35
N LEU A 137 20.08 7.25 -9.97
CA LEU A 137 20.73 6.01 -9.48
C LEU A 137 22.25 6.19 -9.30
N GLY A 138 22.88 7.10 -10.06
CA GLY A 138 24.29 7.45 -9.92
C GLY A 138 24.64 8.09 -8.58
N ASP A 139 23.74 8.92 -8.02
CA ASP A 139 23.96 9.61 -6.73
C ASP A 139 23.90 8.65 -5.52
N LEU A 140 23.25 7.49 -5.68
CA LEU A 140 23.16 6.44 -4.66
C LEU A 140 24.38 5.51 -4.67
N LEU A 141 25.12 5.45 -5.77
CA LEU A 141 26.25 4.55 -5.97
C LEU A 141 27.63 5.28 -5.89
N SER A 142 27.60 6.60 -5.70
CA SER A 142 28.83 7.37 -5.49
C SER A 142 29.19 7.37 -4.02
N PRO A 143 30.38 6.88 -3.63
CA PRO A 143 30.86 6.88 -2.24
C PRO A 143 31.11 8.29 -1.72
#